data_1582f2fd0f72ee6b9507f6b9499d521f
#
_entry.id   1582f2fd0f72ee6b9507f6b9499d521f
#
_cell.length_a   1.000
_cell.length_b   1.000
_cell.length_c   1.000
_cell.angle_alpha   90.00
_cell.angle_beta   90.00
_cell.angle_gamma   90.00
#
_symmetry.space_group_name_H-M   'P 1'
#
loop_
_entity.id
_entity.type
_entity.pdbx_description
1 polymer ?
#
loop_
_entity_poly.entity_id
_entity_poly.type
_entity_poly.pdbx_seq_one_letter_code
_entity_poly.pdbx_strand_id
1 'polypeptide(L)'
;MSGKQHWARQRERGSFILMKFTVGMTRLLGRRPIAPLIYLIVLYFFVFGRQARHSIWHYQANLAAWSGRSELRPNRRAVFRQFMAFADTLLDKLDVWNGALRLEQVTLIDPSDVTGQLHRAGRGQILVAAHLGNLEVCRALAELGERVQMNVLVHTKHAEQFNRLLGEAGASNLRLIQVSELDAAVMLQLSERLERGEWLAIAGDRVPLKGGRKSLASFLGKPAYFPQGPWLLAGLLQCPVNLINCLKIDGRYQVLIEPFAERIQWTRAEREAVIAGWVQRYAERLAAHCLSAPLQWFNFYPFWNENDDTSA
;
A
#
# COMPACT_ATOMS: atom_id res chain seq x y z
N MET A 1 -16.33 -6.62 27.36
CA MET A 1 -14.97 -6.98 26.87
C MET A 1 -15.03 -7.17 25.36
N SER A 2 -14.75 -6.12 24.58
CA SER A 2 -14.77 -6.17 23.11
C SER A 2 -13.38 -6.55 22.61
N GLY A 3 -13.23 -7.79 22.13
CA GLY A 3 -11.97 -8.28 21.57
C GLY A 3 -11.53 -7.45 20.39
N LYS A 4 -10.39 -6.77 20.52
CA LYS A 4 -9.76 -5.96 19.49
C LYS A 4 -9.47 -6.81 18.26
N GLN A 5 -10.13 -6.57 17.15
CA GLN A 5 -9.88 -7.27 15.89
C GLN A 5 -8.76 -6.55 15.14
N HIS A 6 -7.61 -7.19 15.06
CA HIS A 6 -6.50 -6.81 14.19
C HIS A 6 -6.94 -6.88 12.71
N TRP A 7 -6.39 -6.00 11.84
CA TRP A 7 -6.76 -5.88 10.42
C TRP A 7 -6.81 -7.22 9.66
N ALA A 8 -5.88 -8.14 9.92
CA ALA A 8 -5.82 -9.43 9.23
C ALA A 8 -6.80 -10.49 9.79
N ARG A 9 -7.54 -10.19 10.87
CA ARG A 9 -8.66 -11.00 11.37
C ARG A 9 -10.02 -10.48 10.90
N GLN A 10 -10.05 -9.35 10.18
CA GLN A 10 -11.29 -8.89 9.56
C GLN A 10 -11.69 -9.89 8.49
N ARG A 11 -12.79 -10.64 8.75
CA ARG A 11 -13.44 -11.45 7.71
C ARG A 11 -13.84 -10.51 6.58
N GLU A 12 -13.41 -10.84 5.37
CA GLU A 12 -13.94 -10.20 4.16
C GLU A 12 -15.46 -10.38 4.17
N ARG A 13 -16.19 -9.29 4.47
CA ARG A 13 -17.66 -9.28 4.52
C ARG A 13 -18.29 -9.16 3.14
N GLY A 14 -17.54 -9.41 2.06
CA GLY A 14 -18.03 -9.41 0.70
C GLY A 14 -18.42 -10.82 0.24
N SER A 15 -19.59 -11.00 -0.32
CA SER A 15 -19.91 -12.22 -1.06
C SER A 15 -19.01 -12.28 -2.30
N PHE A 16 -18.16 -13.30 -2.40
CA PHE A 16 -17.33 -13.55 -3.58
C PHE A 16 -18.17 -13.62 -4.88
N ILE A 17 -19.41 -14.11 -4.76
CA ILE A 17 -20.39 -14.18 -5.85
C ILE A 17 -20.81 -12.76 -6.28
N LEU A 18 -21.11 -11.87 -5.33
CA LEU A 18 -21.49 -10.48 -5.61
C LEU A 18 -20.32 -9.72 -6.25
N MET A 19 -19.09 -9.97 -5.80
CA MET A 19 -17.89 -9.39 -6.40
C MET A 19 -17.69 -9.87 -7.84
N LYS A 20 -17.77 -11.19 -8.11
CA LYS A 20 -17.72 -11.75 -9.47
C LYS A 20 -18.82 -11.20 -10.37
N PHE A 21 -20.05 -11.08 -9.86
CA PHE A 21 -21.19 -10.52 -10.58
C PHE A 21 -20.92 -9.06 -10.95
N THR A 22 -20.49 -8.23 -10.00
CA THR A 22 -20.16 -6.81 -10.24
C THR A 22 -19.05 -6.69 -11.29
N VAL A 23 -18.00 -7.52 -11.20
CA VAL A 23 -16.92 -7.58 -12.19
C VAL A 23 -17.44 -7.93 -13.59
N GLY A 24 -18.25 -8.98 -13.69
CA GLY A 24 -18.85 -9.40 -14.96
C GLY A 24 -19.74 -8.33 -15.58
N MET A 25 -20.56 -7.69 -14.75
CA MET A 25 -21.44 -6.59 -15.17
C MET A 25 -20.64 -5.37 -15.62
N THR A 26 -19.53 -5.03 -14.92
CA THR A 26 -18.67 -3.91 -15.30
C THR A 26 -18.01 -4.13 -16.66
N ARG A 27 -17.60 -5.39 -16.94
CA ARG A 27 -17.04 -5.77 -18.25
C ARG A 27 -18.07 -5.64 -19.38
N LEU A 28 -19.34 -6.04 -19.14
CA LEU A 28 -20.36 -6.11 -20.15
C LEU A 28 -21.01 -4.75 -20.45
N LEU A 29 -21.31 -3.97 -19.42
CA LEU A 29 -22.12 -2.75 -19.50
C LEU A 29 -21.28 -1.47 -19.34
N GLY A 30 -20.03 -1.59 -18.91
CA GLY A 30 -19.22 -0.44 -18.53
C GLY A 30 -19.55 0.10 -17.14
N ARG A 31 -18.85 1.16 -16.69
CA ARG A 31 -18.97 1.71 -15.32
C ARG A 31 -20.25 2.50 -15.08
N ARG A 32 -20.74 3.27 -16.07
CA ARG A 32 -21.86 4.18 -15.89
C ARG A 32 -23.17 3.50 -15.49
N PRO A 33 -23.62 2.42 -16.14
CA PRO A 33 -24.86 1.73 -15.77
C PRO A 33 -24.78 1.03 -14.42
N ILE A 34 -23.58 0.71 -13.93
CA ILE A 34 -23.37 -0.04 -12.68
C ILE A 34 -23.17 0.91 -11.48
N ALA A 35 -22.92 2.19 -11.73
CA ALA A 35 -22.70 3.18 -10.67
C ALA A 35 -23.77 3.16 -9.55
N PRO A 36 -25.10 3.03 -9.84
CA PRO A 36 -26.10 2.91 -8.79
C PRO A 36 -25.94 1.66 -7.91
N LEU A 37 -25.57 0.51 -8.51
CA LEU A 37 -25.31 -0.73 -7.76
C LEU A 37 -24.10 -0.57 -6.85
N ILE A 38 -23.02 0.02 -7.35
CA ILE A 38 -21.82 0.30 -6.56
C ILE A 38 -22.15 1.21 -5.40
N TYR A 39 -22.93 2.26 -5.65
CA TYR A 39 -23.39 3.18 -4.61
C TYR A 39 -24.16 2.45 -3.50
N LEU A 40 -25.08 1.54 -3.85
CA LEU A 40 -25.85 0.75 -2.90
C LEU A 40 -24.94 -0.21 -2.09
N ILE A 41 -23.96 -0.85 -2.74
CA ILE A 41 -22.98 -1.70 -2.07
C ILE A 41 -22.16 -0.88 -1.07
N VAL A 42 -21.66 0.28 -1.49
CA VAL A 42 -20.90 1.18 -0.61
C VAL A 42 -21.78 1.69 0.53
N LEU A 43 -23.04 2.04 0.26
CA LEU A 43 -24.00 2.47 1.28
C LEU A 43 -24.22 1.37 2.32
N TYR A 44 -24.36 0.11 1.89
CA TYR A 44 -24.44 -1.04 2.79
C TYR A 44 -23.21 -1.11 3.71
N PHE A 45 -22.00 -1.08 3.17
CA PHE A 45 -20.78 -1.12 3.97
C PHE A 45 -20.62 0.12 4.86
N PHE A 46 -21.07 1.27 4.41
CA PHE A 46 -21.08 2.49 5.21
C PHE A 46 -22.04 2.38 6.40
N VAL A 47 -23.26 1.86 6.20
CA VAL A 47 -24.26 1.71 7.27
C VAL A 47 -23.83 0.68 8.30
N PHE A 48 -23.36 -0.49 7.86
CA PHE A 48 -23.05 -1.61 8.74
C PHE A 48 -21.57 -1.68 9.20
N GLY A 49 -20.68 -0.94 8.56
CA GLY A 49 -19.23 -0.91 8.84
C GLY A 49 -18.83 0.07 9.94
N ARG A 50 -19.35 -0.09 11.17
CA ARG A 50 -19.08 0.83 12.29
C ARG A 50 -17.60 1.07 12.55
N GLN A 51 -16.79 0.00 12.56
CA GLN A 51 -15.35 0.10 12.79
C GLN A 51 -14.64 0.88 11.67
N ALA A 52 -14.95 0.58 10.40
CA ALA A 52 -14.38 1.29 9.26
C ALA A 52 -14.71 2.79 9.30
N ARG A 53 -15.99 3.16 9.57
CA ARG A 53 -16.38 4.56 9.73
C ARG A 53 -15.61 5.25 10.85
N HIS A 54 -15.45 4.59 11.99
CA HIS A 54 -14.73 5.13 13.13
C HIS A 54 -13.24 5.35 12.79
N SER A 55 -12.60 4.39 12.15
CA SER A 55 -11.21 4.48 11.71
C SER A 55 -10.99 5.60 10.70
N ILE A 56 -11.87 5.74 9.71
CA ILE A 56 -11.82 6.84 8.74
C ILE A 56 -12.03 8.18 9.44
N TRP A 57 -13.00 8.26 10.36
CA TRP A 57 -13.25 9.49 11.12
C TRP A 57 -12.01 9.94 11.90
N HIS A 58 -11.38 9.02 12.62
CA HIS A 58 -10.13 9.30 13.36
C HIS A 58 -9.00 9.75 12.44
N TYR A 59 -8.83 9.07 11.31
CA TYR A 59 -7.84 9.46 10.32
C TYR A 59 -8.06 10.88 9.81
N GLN A 60 -9.28 11.20 9.37
CA GLN A 60 -9.62 12.53 8.85
C GLN A 60 -9.48 13.61 9.94
N ALA A 61 -9.85 13.30 11.17
CA ALA A 61 -9.69 14.22 12.31
C ALA A 61 -8.20 14.52 12.59
N ASN A 62 -7.36 13.47 12.63
CA ASN A 62 -5.93 13.64 12.85
C ASN A 62 -5.27 14.39 11.68
N LEU A 63 -5.65 14.08 10.43
CA LEU A 63 -5.13 14.78 9.25
C LEU A 63 -5.50 16.27 9.27
N ALA A 64 -6.75 16.61 9.60
CA ALA A 64 -7.21 18.00 9.71
C ALA A 64 -6.50 18.76 10.83
N ALA A 65 -6.33 18.13 12.00
CA ALA A 65 -5.65 18.74 13.15
C ALA A 65 -4.16 18.96 12.85
N TRP A 66 -3.48 17.95 12.28
CA TRP A 66 -2.05 18.01 11.97
C TRP A 66 -1.75 19.03 10.87
N SER A 67 -2.58 19.11 9.84
CA SER A 67 -2.36 20.03 8.72
C SER A 67 -2.88 21.45 8.96
N GLY A 68 -3.66 21.68 10.01
CA GLY A 68 -4.36 22.96 10.24
C GLY A 68 -5.49 23.25 9.27
N ARG A 69 -5.85 22.30 8.38
CA ARG A 69 -6.88 22.48 7.33
C ARG A 69 -8.26 22.12 7.85
N SER A 70 -9.05 23.12 8.18
CA SER A 70 -10.40 22.93 8.72
C SER A 70 -11.37 22.25 7.74
N GLU A 71 -11.17 22.41 6.44
CA GLU A 71 -11.97 21.80 5.37
C GLU A 71 -11.82 20.26 5.31
N LEU A 72 -10.75 19.71 5.90
CA LEU A 72 -10.51 18.26 6.00
C LEU A 72 -11.18 17.63 7.23
N ARG A 73 -11.84 18.43 8.09
CA ARG A 73 -12.53 17.89 9.28
C ARG A 73 -13.54 16.83 8.89
N PRO A 74 -13.61 15.71 9.66
CA PRO A 74 -14.51 14.62 9.34
C PRO A 74 -15.97 15.03 9.46
N ASN A 75 -16.77 14.57 8.53
CA ASN A 75 -18.22 14.59 8.58
C ASN A 75 -18.74 13.34 7.86
N ARG A 76 -20.03 13.03 8.00
CA ARG A 76 -20.61 11.81 7.40
C ARG A 76 -20.40 11.74 5.89
N ARG A 77 -20.47 12.87 5.18
CA ARG A 77 -20.25 12.96 3.74
C ARG A 77 -18.79 12.67 3.38
N ALA A 78 -17.84 13.25 4.11
CA ALA A 78 -16.39 13.02 3.89
C ALA A 78 -16.02 11.55 4.13
N VAL A 79 -16.52 10.94 5.21
CA VAL A 79 -16.33 9.51 5.49
C VAL A 79 -16.93 8.65 4.37
N PHE A 80 -18.14 8.93 3.91
CA PHE A 80 -18.77 8.21 2.80
C PHE A 80 -17.98 8.36 1.48
N ARG A 81 -17.45 9.56 1.20
CA ARG A 81 -16.58 9.80 0.03
C ARG A 81 -15.32 8.95 0.06
N GLN A 82 -14.75 8.68 1.23
CA GLN A 82 -13.58 7.79 1.33
C GLN A 82 -13.94 6.32 1.06
N PHE A 83 -15.13 5.86 1.46
CA PHE A 83 -15.63 4.55 1.03
C PHE A 83 -15.84 4.49 -0.49
N MET A 84 -16.38 5.55 -1.09
CA MET A 84 -16.54 5.63 -2.56
C MET A 84 -15.19 5.62 -3.27
N ALA A 85 -14.20 6.38 -2.78
CA ALA A 85 -12.84 6.39 -3.34
C ALA A 85 -12.19 4.99 -3.29
N PHE A 86 -12.42 4.23 -2.22
CA PHE A 86 -11.98 2.84 -2.13
C PHE A 86 -12.66 1.94 -3.18
N ALA A 87 -13.99 2.07 -3.34
CA ALA A 87 -14.73 1.31 -4.34
C ALA A 87 -14.24 1.64 -5.77
N ASP A 88 -14.01 2.92 -6.07
CA ASP A 88 -13.42 3.34 -7.35
C ASP A 88 -12.05 2.69 -7.58
N THR A 89 -11.19 2.67 -6.54
CA THR A 89 -9.88 2.01 -6.62
C THR A 89 -10.00 0.51 -6.91
N LEU A 90 -10.98 -0.18 -6.33
CA LEU A 90 -11.24 -1.59 -6.62
C LEU A 90 -11.70 -1.81 -8.07
N LEU A 91 -12.54 -0.93 -8.61
CA LEU A 91 -12.95 -0.99 -10.02
C LEU A 91 -11.78 -0.70 -10.96
N ASP A 92 -10.97 0.29 -10.62
CA ASP A 92 -9.78 0.63 -11.40
C ASP A 92 -8.77 -0.53 -11.44
N LYS A 93 -8.65 -1.35 -10.37
CA LYS A 93 -7.87 -2.59 -10.41
C LYS A 93 -8.35 -3.57 -11.48
N LEU A 94 -9.68 -3.67 -11.67
CA LEU A 94 -10.24 -4.52 -12.71
C LEU A 94 -9.93 -4.00 -14.11
N ASP A 95 -9.93 -2.68 -14.30
CA ASP A 95 -9.56 -2.08 -15.58
C ASP A 95 -8.07 -2.31 -15.89
N VAL A 96 -7.20 -2.22 -14.87
CA VAL A 96 -5.78 -2.60 -15.00
C VAL A 96 -5.65 -4.06 -15.45
N TRP A 97 -6.33 -4.98 -14.78
CA TRP A 97 -6.23 -6.42 -15.09
C TRP A 97 -6.83 -6.79 -16.45
N ASN A 98 -7.79 -5.99 -16.94
CA ASN A 98 -8.40 -6.18 -18.24
C ASN A 98 -7.66 -5.45 -19.38
N GLY A 99 -6.56 -4.74 -19.08
CA GLY A 99 -5.84 -3.92 -20.05
C GLY A 99 -6.62 -2.70 -20.53
N ALA A 100 -7.69 -2.32 -19.82
CA ALA A 100 -8.53 -1.17 -20.17
C ALA A 100 -7.92 0.16 -19.69
N LEU A 101 -6.99 0.12 -18.73
CA LEU A 101 -6.25 1.31 -18.31
C LEU A 101 -5.21 1.66 -19.36
N ARG A 102 -5.34 2.86 -19.95
CA ARG A 102 -4.38 3.36 -20.94
C ARG A 102 -3.22 4.07 -20.26
N LEU A 103 -2.00 3.88 -20.78
CA LEU A 103 -0.79 4.55 -20.29
C LEU A 103 -0.92 6.07 -20.26
N GLU A 104 -1.63 6.66 -21.22
CA GLU A 104 -1.86 8.11 -21.29
C GLU A 104 -2.65 8.67 -20.10
N GLN A 105 -3.30 7.77 -19.33
CA GLN A 105 -4.02 8.12 -18.09
C GLN A 105 -3.14 8.04 -16.85
N VAL A 106 -1.89 7.59 -17.00
CA VAL A 106 -0.93 7.40 -15.91
C VAL A 106 0.28 8.28 -16.17
N THR A 107 0.58 9.15 -15.23
CA THR A 107 1.77 10.00 -15.27
C THR A 107 2.80 9.48 -14.26
N LEU A 108 4.00 9.16 -14.73
CA LEU A 108 5.12 8.88 -13.84
C LEU A 108 5.77 10.20 -13.41
N ILE A 109 5.87 10.40 -12.10
CA ILE A 109 6.54 11.53 -11.46
C ILE A 109 7.81 11.00 -10.79
N ASP A 110 8.93 11.15 -11.43
CA ASP A 110 10.26 10.75 -10.94
C ASP A 110 11.25 11.92 -11.12
N PRO A 111 11.10 12.99 -10.31
CA PRO A 111 11.85 14.23 -10.51
C PRO A 111 13.36 14.06 -10.29
N SER A 112 13.76 13.00 -9.61
CA SER A 112 15.17 12.67 -9.38
C SER A 112 15.73 11.65 -10.35
N ASP A 113 14.97 11.24 -11.36
CA ASP A 113 15.35 10.19 -12.33
C ASP A 113 15.87 8.91 -11.64
N VAL A 114 15.24 8.55 -10.52
CA VAL A 114 15.64 7.37 -9.73
C VAL A 114 15.59 6.10 -10.56
N THR A 115 14.51 5.93 -11.32
CA THR A 115 14.29 4.79 -12.20
C THR A 115 15.37 4.68 -13.27
N GLY A 116 15.68 5.77 -13.96
CA GLY A 116 16.71 5.81 -14.99
C GLY A 116 18.12 5.62 -14.44
N GLN A 117 18.43 6.20 -13.27
CA GLN A 117 19.72 6.02 -12.62
C GLN A 117 19.96 4.56 -12.22
N LEU A 118 18.98 3.90 -11.62
CA LEU A 118 19.08 2.50 -11.22
C LEU A 118 19.18 1.55 -12.42
N HIS A 119 18.42 1.84 -13.47
CA HIS A 119 18.51 1.08 -14.72
C HIS A 119 19.93 1.16 -15.32
N ARG A 120 20.49 2.35 -15.43
CA ARG A 120 21.87 2.54 -15.91
C ARG A 120 22.93 1.87 -15.02
N ALA A 121 22.68 1.81 -13.70
CA ALA A 121 23.56 1.16 -12.76
C ALA A 121 23.40 -0.38 -12.73
N GLY A 122 22.38 -0.94 -13.40
CA GLY A 122 22.04 -2.36 -13.37
C GLY A 122 21.75 -2.89 -11.96
N ARG A 123 21.29 -2.01 -11.04
CA ARG A 123 21.04 -2.34 -9.63
C ARG A 123 19.55 -2.33 -9.33
N GLY A 124 19.14 -3.27 -8.49
CA GLY A 124 17.80 -3.31 -7.94
C GLY A 124 17.60 -2.33 -6.79
N GLN A 125 16.36 -2.22 -6.34
CA GLN A 125 15.94 -1.35 -5.25
C GLN A 125 14.82 -1.96 -4.44
N ILE A 126 14.61 -1.44 -3.22
CA ILE A 126 13.39 -1.67 -2.45
C ILE A 126 12.45 -0.48 -2.66
N LEU A 127 11.23 -0.78 -3.06
CA LEU A 127 10.12 0.16 -3.12
C LEU A 127 9.24 -0.02 -1.88
N VAL A 128 9.20 0.99 -1.02
CA VAL A 128 8.28 0.98 0.13
C VAL A 128 7.02 1.74 -0.25
N ALA A 129 5.91 1.05 -0.21
CA ALA A 129 4.59 1.56 -0.52
C ALA A 129 3.70 1.68 0.72
N ALA A 130 2.52 2.27 0.57
CA ALA A 130 1.46 2.32 1.57
C ALA A 130 0.12 1.88 0.97
N HIS A 131 -0.88 1.59 1.83
CA HIS A 131 -2.27 1.40 1.36
C HIS A 131 -2.91 2.75 1.01
N LEU A 132 -2.16 3.58 0.30
CA LEU A 132 -2.52 4.91 -0.17
C LEU A 132 -2.63 4.89 -1.70
N GLY A 133 -3.81 5.18 -2.23
CA GLY A 133 -4.08 5.15 -3.66
C GLY A 133 -4.17 3.73 -4.24
N ASN A 134 -3.71 3.54 -5.47
CA ASN A 134 -3.86 2.29 -6.21
C ASN A 134 -2.53 1.71 -6.70
N LEU A 135 -1.93 0.83 -5.91
CA LEU A 135 -0.65 0.20 -6.24
C LEU A 135 -0.72 -0.75 -7.45
N GLU A 136 -1.91 -1.22 -7.85
CA GLU A 136 -2.06 -2.05 -9.05
C GLU A 136 -1.72 -1.28 -10.34
N VAL A 137 -1.92 0.04 -10.33
CA VAL A 137 -1.50 0.90 -11.43
C VAL A 137 0.03 0.96 -11.55
N CYS A 138 0.75 0.94 -10.40
CA CYS A 138 2.21 0.83 -10.42
C CYS A 138 2.68 -0.47 -11.08
N ARG A 139 1.95 -1.56 -10.86
CA ARG A 139 2.21 -2.85 -11.52
C ARG A 139 2.02 -2.74 -13.03
N ALA A 140 0.94 -2.11 -13.49
CA ALA A 140 0.70 -1.92 -14.92
C ALA A 140 1.82 -1.12 -15.59
N LEU A 141 2.38 -0.11 -14.92
CA LEU A 141 3.54 0.61 -15.44
C LEU A 141 4.79 -0.27 -15.55
N ALA A 142 5.03 -1.14 -14.58
CA ALA A 142 6.15 -2.10 -14.65
C ALA A 142 6.00 -3.09 -15.82
N GLU A 143 4.76 -3.43 -16.21
CA GLU A 143 4.48 -4.28 -17.37
C GLU A 143 4.64 -3.57 -18.72
N LEU A 144 4.37 -2.27 -18.75
CA LEU A 144 4.33 -1.44 -19.96
C LEU A 144 5.62 -0.67 -20.21
N GLY A 145 6.44 -0.48 -19.16
CA GLY A 145 7.77 0.12 -19.26
C GLY A 145 8.86 -0.89 -19.61
N GLU A 146 10.10 -0.49 -19.44
CA GLU A 146 11.24 -1.40 -19.54
C GLU A 146 11.02 -2.55 -18.53
N ARG A 147 11.07 -3.78 -19.03
CA ARG A 147 10.68 -5.05 -18.35
C ARG A 147 11.40 -5.30 -17.02
N VAL A 148 11.12 -4.47 -16.02
CA VAL A 148 11.68 -4.64 -14.67
C VAL A 148 10.92 -5.78 -13.97
N GLN A 149 11.68 -6.77 -13.53
CA GLN A 149 11.13 -7.84 -12.69
C GLN A 149 10.84 -7.31 -11.30
N MET A 150 9.60 -7.41 -10.85
CA MET A 150 9.16 -6.92 -9.54
C MET A 150 8.80 -8.09 -8.61
N ASN A 151 9.46 -8.15 -7.47
CA ASN A 151 9.16 -9.06 -6.39
C ASN A 151 8.32 -8.32 -5.35
N VAL A 152 7.11 -8.78 -5.03
CA VAL A 152 6.22 -8.12 -4.07
C VAL A 152 6.06 -8.98 -2.83
N LEU A 153 6.45 -8.43 -1.69
CA LEU A 153 6.25 -9.10 -0.40
C LEU A 153 4.81 -8.94 0.07
N VAL A 154 4.14 -10.06 0.31
CA VAL A 154 2.72 -10.11 0.69
C VAL A 154 2.50 -10.96 1.94
N HIS A 155 1.46 -10.64 2.70
CA HIS A 155 1.01 -11.40 3.88
C HIS A 155 -0.11 -12.42 3.55
N THR A 156 -0.23 -12.87 2.30
CA THR A 156 -1.27 -13.80 1.89
C THR A 156 -0.76 -15.23 1.81
N LYS A 157 -1.58 -16.18 2.30
CA LYS A 157 -1.31 -17.62 2.17
C LYS A 157 -1.56 -18.16 0.75
N HIS A 158 -2.01 -17.32 -0.17
CA HIS A 158 -2.37 -17.70 -1.53
C HIS A 158 -1.40 -17.13 -2.58
N ALA A 159 -0.19 -16.71 -2.17
CA ALA A 159 0.80 -16.15 -3.07
C ALA A 159 1.14 -17.09 -4.24
N GLU A 160 1.32 -18.39 -3.99
CA GLU A 160 1.60 -19.38 -5.02
C GLU A 160 0.46 -19.53 -6.04
N GLN A 161 -0.79 -19.62 -5.57
CA GLN A 161 -1.96 -19.70 -6.45
C GLN A 161 -2.10 -18.45 -7.30
N PHE A 162 -1.85 -17.29 -6.70
CA PHE A 162 -1.90 -16.02 -7.40
C PHE A 162 -0.77 -15.89 -8.42
N ASN A 163 0.47 -16.33 -8.10
CA ASN A 163 1.59 -16.39 -9.04
C ASN A 163 1.27 -17.27 -10.26
N ARG A 164 0.59 -18.40 -10.05
CA ARG A 164 0.14 -19.25 -11.16
C ARG A 164 -0.85 -18.51 -12.06
N LEU A 165 -1.84 -17.84 -11.48
CA LEU A 165 -2.82 -17.04 -12.25
C LEU A 165 -2.17 -15.87 -12.98
N LEU A 166 -1.17 -15.22 -12.39
CA LEU A 166 -0.39 -14.17 -13.05
C LEU A 166 0.39 -14.72 -14.25
N GLY A 167 1.01 -15.89 -14.10
CA GLY A 167 1.71 -16.58 -15.21
C GLY A 167 0.75 -16.95 -16.35
N GLU A 168 -0.43 -17.47 -16.04
CA GLU A 168 -1.46 -17.79 -17.04
C GLU A 168 -2.01 -16.53 -17.75
N ALA A 169 -2.02 -15.39 -17.05
CA ALA A 169 -2.41 -14.09 -17.60
C ALA A 169 -1.29 -13.36 -18.37
N GLY A 170 -0.10 -13.99 -18.51
CA GLY A 170 1.05 -13.39 -19.19
C GLY A 170 1.81 -12.33 -18.38
N ALA A 171 1.47 -12.13 -17.11
CA ALA A 171 2.16 -11.20 -16.22
C ALA A 171 3.45 -11.82 -15.66
N SER A 172 4.43 -12.04 -16.53
CA SER A 172 5.70 -12.70 -16.18
C SER A 172 6.64 -11.82 -15.34
N ASN A 173 6.42 -10.52 -15.28
CA ASN A 173 7.30 -9.56 -14.63
C ASN A 173 6.98 -9.32 -13.15
N LEU A 174 5.95 -9.98 -12.61
CA LEU A 174 5.55 -9.86 -11.22
C LEU A 174 5.65 -11.19 -10.48
N ARG A 175 6.29 -11.19 -9.32
CA ARG A 175 6.36 -12.34 -8.43
C ARG A 175 5.91 -11.96 -7.02
N LEU A 176 4.95 -12.68 -6.47
CA LEU A 176 4.56 -12.53 -5.08
C LEU A 176 5.38 -13.49 -4.21
N ILE A 177 5.91 -12.96 -3.11
CA ILE A 177 6.68 -13.71 -2.11
C ILE A 177 5.98 -13.52 -0.77
N GLN A 178 5.69 -14.62 -0.09
CA GLN A 178 5.02 -14.57 1.18
C GLN A 178 6.00 -14.17 2.28
N VAL A 179 5.67 -13.15 3.08
CA VAL A 179 6.56 -12.66 4.16
C VAL A 179 6.90 -13.74 5.19
N SER A 180 6.00 -14.70 5.43
CA SER A 180 6.24 -15.83 6.34
C SER A 180 7.24 -16.86 5.81
N GLU A 181 7.63 -16.78 4.54
CA GLU A 181 8.61 -17.66 3.87
C GLU A 181 10.01 -17.05 3.82
N LEU A 182 10.20 -15.85 4.39
CA LEU A 182 11.50 -15.19 4.43
C LEU A 182 12.45 -15.91 5.40
N ASP A 183 13.12 -16.92 4.89
CA ASP A 183 14.24 -17.59 5.53
C ASP A 183 15.59 -17.15 4.94
N ALA A 184 16.69 -17.74 5.38
CA ALA A 184 18.02 -17.41 4.89
C ALA A 184 18.21 -17.70 3.38
N ALA A 185 17.57 -18.75 2.85
CA ALA A 185 17.67 -19.12 1.45
C ALA A 185 16.91 -18.11 0.57
N VAL A 186 15.71 -17.72 0.98
CA VAL A 186 14.91 -16.68 0.27
C VAL A 186 15.62 -15.33 0.34
N MET A 187 16.26 -14.99 1.47
CA MET A 187 17.02 -13.74 1.60
C MET A 187 18.22 -13.71 0.64
N LEU A 188 18.93 -14.83 0.48
CA LEU A 188 20.04 -14.94 -0.49
C LEU A 188 19.52 -14.76 -1.92
N GLN A 189 18.42 -15.44 -2.27
CA GLN A 189 17.78 -15.28 -3.59
C GLN A 189 17.34 -13.83 -3.86
N LEU A 190 16.81 -13.14 -2.85
CA LEU A 190 16.44 -11.72 -2.97
C LEU A 190 17.65 -10.83 -3.22
N SER A 191 18.77 -11.09 -2.52
CA SER A 191 20.02 -10.38 -2.76
C SER A 191 20.50 -10.54 -4.19
N GLU A 192 20.59 -11.79 -4.69
CA GLU A 192 20.97 -12.09 -6.06
C GLU A 192 20.07 -11.43 -7.11
N ARG A 193 18.76 -11.35 -6.84
CA ARG A 193 17.78 -10.70 -7.73
C ARG A 193 18.01 -9.19 -7.78
N LEU A 194 18.23 -8.55 -6.62
CA LEU A 194 18.54 -7.13 -6.55
C LEU A 194 19.86 -6.80 -7.27
N GLU A 195 20.87 -7.70 -7.20
CA GLU A 195 22.13 -7.56 -7.93
C GLU A 195 21.93 -7.66 -9.46
N ARG A 196 20.90 -8.39 -9.91
CA ARG A 196 20.50 -8.46 -11.33
C ARG A 196 19.58 -7.30 -11.78
N GLY A 197 19.32 -6.32 -10.92
CA GLY A 197 18.47 -5.18 -11.23
C GLY A 197 16.97 -5.40 -11.00
N GLU A 198 16.56 -6.54 -10.39
CA GLU A 198 15.16 -6.77 -10.03
C GLU A 198 14.76 -5.86 -8.86
N TRP A 199 13.48 -5.48 -8.78
CA TRP A 199 12.98 -4.62 -7.71
C TRP A 199 12.18 -5.41 -6.68
N LEU A 200 12.21 -4.95 -5.43
CA LEU A 200 11.47 -5.53 -4.32
C LEU A 200 10.46 -4.51 -3.78
N ALA A 201 9.18 -4.83 -3.79
CA ALA A 201 8.13 -3.96 -3.26
C ALA A 201 7.57 -4.51 -1.95
N ILE A 202 7.35 -3.62 -0.96
CA ILE A 202 6.79 -3.95 0.34
C ILE A 202 5.92 -2.81 0.87
N ALA A 203 4.78 -3.14 1.53
CA ALA A 203 3.99 -2.15 2.24
C ALA A 203 4.62 -1.80 3.59
N GLY A 204 4.75 -0.49 3.88
CA GLY A 204 5.37 0.03 5.10
C GLY A 204 4.37 0.53 6.15
N ASP A 205 3.06 0.46 5.91
CA ASP A 205 2.04 1.07 6.77
C ASP A 205 1.17 0.07 7.55
N ARG A 206 1.46 -1.24 7.51
CA ARG A 206 0.71 -2.25 8.29
C ARG A 206 1.61 -3.14 9.11
N VAL A 207 1.37 -3.16 10.42
CA VAL A 207 2.07 -4.05 11.34
C VAL A 207 1.54 -5.47 11.18
N PRO A 208 2.40 -6.50 11.07
CA PRO A 208 1.99 -7.89 11.00
C PRO A 208 1.25 -8.36 12.25
N LEU A 209 0.36 -9.36 12.10
CA LEU A 209 -0.46 -9.95 13.19
C LEU A 209 0.35 -10.64 14.27
N LYS A 210 1.43 -11.34 13.89
CA LYS A 210 2.24 -12.18 14.77
C LYS A 210 3.72 -11.93 14.52
N GLY A 211 4.48 -11.74 15.58
CA GLY A 211 5.94 -11.76 15.54
C GLY A 211 6.61 -10.60 14.78
N GLY A 212 5.86 -9.65 14.25
CA GLY A 212 6.42 -8.51 13.53
C GLY A 212 6.97 -7.45 14.49
N ARG A 213 8.24 -7.06 14.29
CA ARG A 213 8.82 -5.94 15.01
C ARG A 213 8.16 -4.65 14.55
N LYS A 214 7.84 -3.78 15.52
CA LYS A 214 7.19 -2.49 15.29
C LYS A 214 7.94 -1.37 16.01
N SER A 215 7.97 -0.19 15.43
CA SER A 215 8.46 1.04 16.07
C SER A 215 7.33 2.03 16.20
N LEU A 216 7.36 2.77 17.30
CA LEU A 216 6.46 3.90 17.52
C LEU A 216 6.99 5.11 16.74
N ALA A 217 6.11 5.79 16.02
CA ALA A 217 6.42 7.03 15.31
C ALA A 217 5.28 8.04 15.46
N SER A 218 5.57 9.31 15.35
CA SER A 218 4.56 10.36 15.27
C SER A 218 3.98 10.36 13.84
N PHE A 219 2.69 10.08 13.73
CA PHE A 219 1.97 10.10 12.45
C PHE A 219 0.70 10.92 12.57
N LEU A 220 0.58 11.97 11.76
CA LEU A 220 -0.50 12.96 11.83
C LEU A 220 -0.69 13.54 13.26
N GLY A 221 0.42 13.82 13.94
CA GLY A 221 0.46 14.41 15.27
C GLY A 221 0.11 13.46 16.42
N LYS A 222 -0.04 12.16 16.16
CA LYS A 222 -0.35 11.14 17.17
C LYS A 222 0.64 9.97 17.10
N PRO A 223 0.98 9.32 18.23
CA PRO A 223 1.82 8.13 18.22
C PRO A 223 1.10 6.97 17.53
N ALA A 224 1.81 6.29 16.63
CA ALA A 224 1.30 5.13 15.90
C ALA A 224 2.42 4.11 15.66
N TYR A 225 2.08 2.84 15.64
CA TYR A 225 3.03 1.77 15.35
C TYR A 225 3.14 1.50 13.85
N PHE A 226 4.40 1.43 13.39
CA PHE A 226 4.76 1.04 12.03
C PHE A 226 5.64 -0.21 12.03
N PRO A 227 5.61 -1.04 10.97
CA PRO A 227 6.46 -2.22 10.87
C PRO A 227 7.93 -1.84 10.70
N GLN A 228 8.83 -2.59 11.35
CA GLN A 228 10.27 -2.48 11.12
C GLN A 228 10.74 -3.26 9.89
N GLY A 229 9.91 -4.18 9.38
CA GLY A 229 10.27 -5.13 8.31
C GLY A 229 10.94 -4.50 7.09
N PRO A 230 10.38 -3.46 6.46
CA PRO A 230 10.98 -2.81 5.28
C PRO A 230 12.41 -2.33 5.53
N TRP A 231 12.65 -1.71 6.67
CA TRP A 231 13.92 -1.12 7.05
C TRP A 231 14.97 -2.17 7.43
N LEU A 232 14.53 -3.24 8.11
CA LEU A 232 15.38 -4.40 8.40
C LEU A 232 15.83 -5.08 7.10
N LEU A 233 14.90 -5.29 6.16
CA LEU A 233 15.24 -5.87 4.85
C LEU A 233 16.24 -4.99 4.09
N ALA A 234 15.99 -3.67 4.06
CA ALA A 234 16.88 -2.74 3.38
C ALA A 234 18.31 -2.77 3.95
N GLY A 235 18.45 -2.83 5.27
CA GLY A 235 19.75 -2.91 5.91
C GLY A 235 20.44 -4.27 5.73
N LEU A 236 19.69 -5.36 5.61
CA LEU A 236 20.24 -6.68 5.31
C LEU A 236 20.66 -6.82 3.85
N LEU A 237 19.84 -6.32 2.92
CA LEU A 237 20.08 -6.41 1.47
C LEU A 237 20.99 -5.30 0.94
N GLN A 238 21.30 -4.28 1.74
CA GLN A 238 22.24 -3.19 1.42
C GLN A 238 21.99 -2.52 0.08
N CYS A 239 20.69 -2.35 -0.28
CA CYS A 239 20.26 -1.74 -1.52
C CYS A 239 19.53 -0.40 -1.29
N PRO A 240 19.39 0.46 -2.32
CA PRO A 240 18.62 1.68 -2.23
C PRO A 240 17.16 1.42 -1.86
N VAL A 241 16.58 2.35 -1.10
CA VAL A 241 15.17 2.38 -0.75
C VAL A 241 14.55 3.63 -1.34
N ASN A 242 13.46 3.44 -2.06
CA ASN A 242 12.65 4.54 -2.58
C ASN A 242 11.20 4.34 -2.15
N LEU A 243 10.45 5.43 -2.09
CA LEU A 243 9.01 5.36 -1.80
C LEU A 243 8.24 5.35 -3.11
N ILE A 244 7.16 4.58 -3.16
CA ILE A 244 6.25 4.57 -4.31
C ILE A 244 4.80 4.75 -3.85
N ASN A 245 4.11 5.69 -4.50
CA ASN A 245 2.69 5.93 -4.31
C ASN A 245 2.01 6.09 -5.66
N CYS A 246 0.76 5.67 -5.76
CA CYS A 246 -0.06 5.90 -6.95
C CYS A 246 -1.37 6.55 -6.55
N LEU A 247 -1.45 7.85 -6.76
CA LEU A 247 -2.58 8.68 -6.38
C LEU A 247 -3.45 9.00 -7.60
N LYS A 248 -4.75 9.06 -7.42
CA LYS A 248 -5.69 9.54 -8.44
C LYS A 248 -6.01 11.01 -8.18
N ILE A 249 -5.40 11.89 -8.96
CA ILE A 249 -5.58 13.35 -8.87
C ILE A 249 -6.30 13.81 -10.14
N ASP A 250 -7.42 14.51 -9.98
CA ASP A 250 -8.24 15.03 -11.10
C ASP A 250 -8.59 13.97 -12.15
N GLY A 251 -8.88 12.76 -11.68
CA GLY A 251 -9.26 11.62 -12.52
C GLY A 251 -8.11 10.91 -13.25
N ARG A 252 -6.87 11.37 -13.09
CA ARG A 252 -5.66 10.77 -13.66
C ARG A 252 -4.81 10.12 -12.59
N TYR A 253 -4.11 9.06 -12.93
CA TYR A 253 -3.16 8.42 -12.03
C TYR A 253 -1.80 9.10 -12.10
N GLN A 254 -1.25 9.40 -10.93
CA GLN A 254 0.11 9.90 -10.74
C GLN A 254 0.88 8.88 -9.92
N VAL A 255 1.84 8.22 -10.54
CA VAL A 255 2.78 7.35 -9.85
C VAL A 255 3.99 8.18 -9.49
N LEU A 256 4.18 8.38 -8.20
CA LEU A 256 5.31 9.12 -7.65
C LEU A 256 6.34 8.12 -7.14
N ILE A 257 7.57 8.23 -7.64
CA ILE A 257 8.75 7.57 -7.10
C ILE A 257 9.66 8.62 -6.48
N GLU A 258 10.06 8.41 -5.25
CA GLU A 258 10.77 9.39 -4.44
C GLU A 258 11.98 8.74 -3.78
N PRO A 259 13.19 9.32 -3.90
CA PRO A 259 14.38 8.84 -3.17
C PRO A 259 14.14 8.91 -1.67
N PHE A 260 14.53 7.85 -0.95
CA PHE A 260 14.35 7.82 0.50
C PHE A 260 15.65 7.53 1.25
N ALA A 261 16.38 6.47 0.89
CA ALA A 261 17.68 6.13 1.45
C ALA A 261 18.53 5.42 0.41
N GLU A 262 19.76 5.86 0.19
CA GLU A 262 20.70 5.14 -0.66
C GLU A 262 21.14 3.82 -0.03
N ARG A 263 21.32 3.83 1.30
CA ARG A 263 21.70 2.66 2.08
C ARG A 263 21.30 2.83 3.54
N ILE A 264 20.81 1.75 4.14
CA ILE A 264 20.52 1.69 5.57
C ILE A 264 21.58 0.83 6.23
N GLN A 265 22.29 1.39 7.20
CA GLN A 265 23.35 0.72 7.95
C GLN A 265 23.19 0.97 9.43
N TRP A 266 23.58 0.00 10.24
CA TRP A 266 23.59 0.10 11.69
C TRP A 266 24.69 -0.78 12.30
N THR A 267 25.16 -0.43 13.47
CA THR A 267 25.86 -1.35 14.36
C THR A 267 24.86 -2.14 15.20
N ARG A 268 25.30 -3.24 15.80
CA ARG A 268 24.40 -4.06 16.64
C ARG A 268 23.75 -3.24 17.77
N ALA A 269 24.48 -2.29 18.35
CA ALA A 269 24.00 -1.43 19.44
C ALA A 269 23.01 -0.37 18.96
N GLU A 270 23.17 0.16 17.75
CA GLU A 270 22.36 1.29 17.23
C GLU A 270 21.14 0.85 16.43
N ARG A 271 21.01 -0.44 16.12
CA ARG A 271 20.00 -0.96 15.18
C ARG A 271 18.59 -0.44 15.49
N GLU A 272 18.14 -0.53 16.74
CA GLU A 272 16.77 -0.12 17.11
C GLU A 272 16.55 1.39 16.92
N ALA A 273 17.54 2.21 17.29
CA ALA A 273 17.48 3.66 17.13
C ALA A 273 17.48 4.08 15.65
N VAL A 274 18.37 3.45 14.85
CA VAL A 274 18.46 3.72 13.41
C VAL A 274 17.14 3.35 12.72
N ILE A 275 16.59 2.16 13.00
CA ILE A 275 15.33 1.72 12.42
C ILE A 275 14.18 2.62 12.86
N ALA A 276 14.11 3.01 14.13
CA ALA A 276 13.08 3.96 14.60
C ALA A 276 13.17 5.30 13.88
N GLY A 277 14.38 5.80 13.60
CA GLY A 277 14.60 7.01 12.81
C GLY A 277 14.06 6.89 11.36
N TRP A 278 14.29 5.77 10.69
CA TRP A 278 13.76 5.54 9.34
C TRP A 278 12.24 5.38 9.34
N VAL A 279 11.69 4.70 10.34
CA VAL A 279 10.23 4.59 10.54
C VAL A 279 9.61 5.97 10.71
N GLN A 280 10.20 6.85 11.52
CA GLN A 280 9.72 8.23 11.73
C GLN A 280 9.73 9.03 10.42
N ARG A 281 10.83 8.99 9.67
CA ARG A 281 10.93 9.66 8.36
C ARG A 281 9.87 9.15 7.38
N TYR A 282 9.63 7.83 7.35
CA TYR A 282 8.57 7.27 6.52
C TYR A 282 7.19 7.75 6.93
N ALA A 283 6.88 7.78 8.23
CA ALA A 283 5.61 8.29 8.73
C ALA A 283 5.36 9.75 8.33
N GLU A 284 6.41 10.59 8.36
CA GLU A 284 6.34 11.99 7.92
C GLU A 284 6.06 12.10 6.40
N ARG A 285 6.73 11.28 5.58
CA ARG A 285 6.47 11.25 4.13
C ARG A 285 5.07 10.75 3.82
N LEU A 286 4.63 9.68 4.49
CA LEU A 286 3.27 9.16 4.35
C LEU A 286 2.22 10.21 4.74
N ALA A 287 2.45 10.99 5.81
CA ALA A 287 1.57 12.07 6.21
C ALA A 287 1.43 13.16 5.12
N ALA A 288 2.55 13.55 4.49
CA ALA A 288 2.54 14.49 3.37
C ALA A 288 1.75 13.95 2.17
N HIS A 289 1.93 12.68 1.82
CA HIS A 289 1.16 12.04 0.73
C HIS A 289 -0.33 11.89 1.06
N CYS A 290 -0.67 11.59 2.32
CA CYS A 290 -2.06 11.61 2.78
C CYS A 290 -2.70 13.00 2.63
N LEU A 291 -1.95 14.06 2.83
CA LEU A 291 -2.44 15.43 2.63
C LEU A 291 -2.71 15.77 1.16
N SER A 292 -1.90 15.22 0.24
CA SER A 292 -2.09 15.39 -1.20
C SER A 292 -3.33 14.63 -1.73
N ALA A 293 -3.69 13.51 -1.11
CA ALA A 293 -4.86 12.70 -1.48
C ALA A 293 -5.65 12.24 -0.23
N PRO A 294 -6.36 13.17 0.45
CA PRO A 294 -6.91 12.95 1.79
C PRO A 294 -7.91 11.79 1.91
N LEU A 295 -8.55 11.40 0.81
CA LEU A 295 -9.57 10.35 0.80
C LEU A 295 -9.03 9.00 0.29
N GLN A 296 -7.72 8.87 0.05
CA GLN A 296 -7.16 7.70 -0.61
C GLN A 296 -6.28 6.81 0.29
N TRP A 297 -6.16 7.09 1.58
CA TRP A 297 -5.51 6.17 2.49
C TRP A 297 -6.51 5.15 3.04
N PHE A 298 -6.43 3.91 2.52
CA PHE A 298 -7.44 2.87 2.74
C PHE A 298 -7.10 1.98 3.95
N ASN A 299 -7.05 2.62 5.11
CA ASN A 299 -6.79 1.98 6.38
C ASN A 299 -8.05 2.00 7.25
N PHE A 300 -8.87 0.93 7.15
CA PHE A 300 -10.21 0.86 7.74
C PHE A 300 -10.23 0.11 9.10
N TYR A 301 -9.10 0.07 9.77
CA TYR A 301 -8.96 -0.47 11.13
C TYR A 301 -8.41 0.61 12.09
N PRO A 302 -8.54 0.43 13.42
CA PRO A 302 -7.98 1.37 14.40
C PRO A 302 -6.46 1.39 14.32
N PHE A 303 -5.91 2.44 13.71
CA PHE A 303 -4.47 2.57 13.48
C PHE A 303 -3.76 3.16 14.70
N TRP A 304 -4.38 4.13 15.34
CA TRP A 304 -3.90 4.76 16.57
C TRP A 304 -4.55 4.09 17.79
N ASN A 305 -4.09 2.91 18.21
CA ASN A 305 -4.54 2.28 19.44
C ASN A 305 -3.67 2.74 20.59
N GLU A 306 -4.21 3.60 21.45
CA GLU A 306 -3.53 4.13 22.64
C GLU A 306 -3.29 3.06 23.73
N ASN A 307 -3.80 1.84 23.60
CA ASN A 307 -3.83 0.86 24.67
C ASN A 307 -3.02 -0.44 24.42
N ASP A 308 -2.09 -0.47 23.48
CA ASP A 308 -1.23 -1.66 23.27
C ASP A 308 0.01 -1.67 24.20
N ASP A 309 0.16 -0.70 25.13
CA ASP A 309 1.30 -0.60 26.06
C ASP A 309 1.17 -1.46 27.33
N THR A 310 0.17 -2.34 27.46
CA THR A 310 0.03 -3.21 28.63
C THR A 310 0.10 -4.68 28.28
N SER A 311 1.22 -5.12 27.63
CA SER A 311 1.71 -6.51 27.73
C SER A 311 3.13 -6.59 27.17
N ALA A 312 4.08 -6.19 28.01
CA ALA A 312 5.45 -6.66 27.95
C ALA A 312 5.55 -8.02 28.63
#